data_9cae518edeea984ddfb284f6bbb29088
#
_entry.id   9cae518edeea984ddfb284f6bbb29088
#
_cell.length_a   1.000
_cell.length_b   1.000
_cell.length_c   1.000
_cell.angle_alpha   90.00
_cell.angle_beta   90.00
_cell.angle_gamma   90.00
#
_symmetry.space_group_name_H-M   'P 1'
#
loop_
_entity.id
_entity.type
_entity.pdbx_description
1 polymer ?
#
loop_
_entity_poly.entity_id
_entity_poly.type
_entity_poly.pdbx_seq_one_letter_code
_entity_poly.pdbx_strand_id
1 'polypeptide(L)'
;MLDFLCKESYDLRDFVALVSYLRSPNGCPWDQVQTHESIRRNFLEETYEACEAIDAGDLVHMREELGDVLMQVLFHTDIEREAGHFDIDDVADAACKKLVYRHPHVFRRDEPDAPDWDTMKQRERAQTTTAEAMDSVARSLPALWRCDKIQAKAAKTGFEWPDVHAALDKVDEETRELRAAVASGDTAVSYTHLRAHETRRHL
;
A
#
# COMPACT_ATOMS: atom_id res chain seq x y z
N MET A 1 11.32 -34.77 8.26
CA MET A 1 12.38 -33.80 8.59
C MET A 1 12.71 -33.13 7.26
N LEU A 2 12.24 -31.92 7.02
CA LEU A 2 12.69 -31.12 5.87
C LEU A 2 14.07 -30.58 6.28
N ASP A 3 15.12 -31.29 5.93
CA ASP A 3 16.47 -30.75 6.00
C ASP A 3 16.54 -29.70 4.88
N PHE A 4 16.44 -28.42 5.24
CA PHE A 4 16.75 -27.37 4.29
C PHE A 4 18.24 -27.51 3.94
N LEU A 5 18.50 -27.96 2.71
CA LEU A 5 19.87 -28.21 2.27
C LEU A 5 20.53 -26.87 1.93
N CYS A 6 21.67 -26.58 2.55
CA CYS A 6 22.52 -25.47 2.13
C CYS A 6 22.99 -25.68 0.69
N LYS A 7 22.74 -24.73 -0.20
CA LYS A 7 23.10 -24.75 -1.61
C LYS A 7 24.05 -23.60 -1.93
N GLU A 8 24.77 -23.69 -3.05
CA GLU A 8 25.59 -22.58 -3.55
C GLU A 8 24.73 -21.43 -4.12
N SER A 9 23.50 -21.73 -4.58
CA SER A 9 22.54 -20.75 -5.06
C SER A 9 21.11 -21.20 -4.76
N TYR A 10 20.24 -20.25 -4.53
CA TYR A 10 18.84 -20.44 -4.19
C TYR A 10 17.94 -19.75 -5.21
N ASP A 11 16.76 -20.33 -5.44
CA ASP A 11 15.69 -19.72 -6.22
C ASP A 11 14.51 -19.27 -5.34
N LEU A 12 13.46 -18.74 -5.96
CA LEU A 12 12.27 -18.28 -5.24
C LEU A 12 11.56 -19.41 -4.49
N ARG A 13 11.55 -20.62 -5.01
CA ARG A 13 10.93 -21.79 -4.34
C ARG A 13 11.71 -22.19 -3.12
N ASP A 14 13.04 -22.13 -3.19
CA ASP A 14 13.90 -22.34 -2.04
C ASP A 14 13.63 -21.30 -0.95
N PHE A 15 13.39 -20.04 -1.33
CA PHE A 15 13.10 -18.97 -0.39
C PHE A 15 11.75 -19.19 0.30
N VAL A 16 10.71 -19.57 -0.44
CA VAL A 16 9.42 -19.97 0.12
C VAL A 16 9.58 -21.12 1.12
N ALA A 17 10.31 -22.15 0.72
CA ALA A 17 10.57 -23.32 1.59
C ALA A 17 11.39 -22.96 2.83
N LEU A 18 12.35 -22.04 2.72
CA LEU A 18 13.16 -21.54 3.84
C LEU A 18 12.28 -20.82 4.87
N VAL A 19 11.43 -19.90 4.44
CA VAL A 19 10.54 -19.15 5.36
C VAL A 19 9.59 -20.13 6.07
N SER A 20 8.97 -21.06 5.35
CA SER A 20 8.15 -22.11 5.95
C SER A 20 8.91 -22.98 6.94
N TYR A 21 10.18 -23.32 6.63
CA TYR A 21 11.01 -24.08 7.56
C TYR A 21 11.34 -23.29 8.83
N LEU A 22 11.73 -22.02 8.69
CA LEU A 22 12.04 -21.15 9.84
C LEU A 22 10.83 -21.00 10.78
N ARG A 23 9.62 -20.97 10.26
CA ARG A 23 8.37 -20.89 11.02
C ARG A 23 7.89 -22.23 11.57
N SER A 24 8.43 -23.34 11.09
CA SER A 24 8.07 -24.69 11.57
C SER A 24 8.52 -24.95 13.00
N PRO A 25 7.95 -25.94 13.72
CA PRO A 25 8.36 -26.31 15.07
C PRO A 25 9.85 -26.62 15.26
N ASN A 26 10.55 -26.96 14.18
CA ASN A 26 12.00 -27.23 14.19
C ASN A 26 12.83 -26.04 13.68
N GLY A 27 12.20 -24.92 13.37
CA GLY A 27 12.82 -23.71 12.85
C GLY A 27 13.26 -22.74 13.93
N CYS A 28 13.15 -21.45 13.63
CA CYS A 28 13.56 -20.36 14.51
C CYS A 28 12.45 -20.02 15.53
N PRO A 29 12.72 -20.05 16.84
CA PRO A 29 11.71 -19.73 17.86
C PRO A 29 11.14 -18.30 17.74
N TRP A 30 11.92 -17.36 17.20
CA TRP A 30 11.46 -15.99 16.95
C TRP A 30 10.47 -15.95 15.78
N ASP A 31 10.76 -16.65 14.67
CA ASP A 31 9.92 -16.66 13.48
C ASP A 31 8.58 -17.37 13.70
N GLN A 32 8.57 -18.40 14.55
CA GLN A 32 7.38 -19.19 14.88
C GLN A 32 6.28 -18.38 15.55
N VAL A 33 6.64 -17.38 16.36
CA VAL A 33 5.68 -16.60 17.16
C VAL A 33 5.23 -15.31 16.47
N GLN A 34 5.75 -15.01 15.26
CA GLN A 34 5.37 -13.81 14.55
C GLN A 34 3.91 -13.86 14.07
N THR A 35 3.24 -12.72 14.19
CA THR A 35 1.89 -12.47 13.68
C THR A 35 1.92 -11.33 12.66
N HIS A 36 0.84 -11.14 11.93
CA HIS A 36 0.71 -10.00 11.01
C HIS A 36 0.99 -8.65 11.68
N GLU A 37 0.52 -8.49 12.92
CA GLU A 37 0.68 -7.26 13.69
C GLU A 37 2.15 -7.05 14.10
N SER A 38 2.83 -8.12 14.53
CA SER A 38 4.20 -8.03 15.04
C SER A 38 5.20 -7.64 13.95
N ILE A 39 5.04 -8.16 12.72
CA ILE A 39 5.96 -7.91 11.60
C ILE A 39 5.48 -6.78 10.65
N ARG A 40 4.28 -6.22 10.87
CA ARG A 40 3.74 -5.15 10.04
C ARG A 40 4.66 -3.94 9.95
N ARG A 41 5.34 -3.60 11.06
CA ARG A 41 6.28 -2.48 11.10
C ARG A 41 7.49 -2.76 10.23
N ASN A 42 8.08 -3.95 10.34
CA ASN A 42 9.22 -4.36 9.52
C ASN A 42 8.87 -4.27 8.03
N PHE A 43 7.69 -4.75 7.62
CA PHE A 43 7.25 -4.64 6.23
C PHE A 43 7.25 -3.19 5.71
N LEU A 44 6.92 -2.22 6.54
CA LEU A 44 7.00 -0.79 6.17
C LEU A 44 8.45 -0.31 6.12
N GLU A 45 9.29 -0.70 7.08
CA GLU A 45 10.71 -0.34 7.16
C GLU A 45 11.44 -0.82 5.90
N GLU A 46 11.39 -2.11 5.56
CA GLU A 46 12.01 -2.67 4.36
C GLU A 46 11.51 -1.99 3.07
N THR A 47 10.21 -1.64 3.03
CA THR A 47 9.67 -0.91 1.87
C THR A 47 10.25 0.49 1.73
N TYR A 48 10.49 1.21 2.84
CA TYR A 48 11.13 2.52 2.80
C TYR A 48 12.61 2.44 2.45
N GLU A 49 13.33 1.44 2.97
CA GLU A 49 14.73 1.19 2.65
C GLU A 49 14.92 0.83 1.17
N ALA A 50 14.02 0.01 0.63
CA ALA A 50 13.97 -0.24 -0.81
C ALA A 50 13.74 1.05 -1.64
N CYS A 51 12.85 1.94 -1.18
CA CYS A 51 12.64 3.23 -1.84
C CYS A 51 13.89 4.13 -1.77
N GLU A 52 14.56 4.19 -0.62
CA GLU A 52 15.80 4.96 -0.46
C GLU A 52 16.91 4.45 -1.39
N ALA A 53 17.08 3.13 -1.49
CA ALA A 53 18.03 2.51 -2.40
C ALA A 53 17.72 2.82 -3.88
N ILE A 54 16.43 2.86 -4.26
CA ILE A 54 15.97 3.26 -5.60
C ILE A 54 16.31 4.73 -5.86
N ASP A 55 16.02 5.63 -4.92
CA ASP A 55 16.27 7.06 -5.06
C ASP A 55 17.77 7.37 -5.15
N ALA A 56 18.59 6.60 -4.42
CA ALA A 56 20.05 6.68 -4.48
C ALA A 56 20.66 6.07 -5.75
N GLY A 57 19.91 5.26 -6.49
CA GLY A 57 20.41 4.49 -7.63
C GLY A 57 21.40 3.38 -7.24
N ASP A 58 21.37 2.93 -5.97
CA ASP A 58 22.25 1.88 -5.46
C ASP A 58 21.67 0.50 -5.77
N LEU A 59 22.13 -0.11 -6.86
CA LEU A 59 21.63 -1.41 -7.33
C LEU A 59 21.96 -2.57 -6.39
N VAL A 60 23.03 -2.46 -5.61
CA VAL A 60 23.41 -3.52 -4.67
C VAL A 60 22.46 -3.51 -3.47
N HIS A 61 22.30 -2.35 -2.86
CA HIS A 61 21.37 -2.14 -1.76
C HIS A 61 19.92 -2.40 -2.17
N MET A 62 19.48 -1.86 -3.33
CA MET A 62 18.15 -2.12 -3.86
C MET A 62 17.84 -3.61 -4.01
N ARG A 63 18.81 -4.44 -4.43
CA ARG A 63 18.62 -5.89 -4.53
C ARG A 63 18.45 -6.53 -3.16
N GLU A 64 19.19 -6.08 -2.17
CA GLU A 64 19.10 -6.52 -0.79
C GLU A 64 17.71 -6.21 -0.22
N GLU A 65 17.31 -4.94 -0.25
CA GLU A 65 16.04 -4.49 0.29
C GLU A 65 14.81 -5.10 -0.40
N LEU A 66 14.87 -5.30 -1.72
CA LEU A 66 13.81 -6.04 -2.44
C LEU A 66 13.72 -7.50 -1.99
N GLY A 67 14.83 -8.10 -1.56
CA GLY A 67 14.85 -9.41 -0.93
C GLY A 67 14.12 -9.40 0.42
N ASP A 68 14.35 -8.37 1.24
CA ASP A 68 13.74 -8.22 2.54
C ASP A 68 12.24 -7.89 2.44
N VAL A 69 11.83 -7.03 1.51
CA VAL A 69 10.40 -6.83 1.17
C VAL A 69 9.75 -8.15 0.75
N LEU A 70 10.41 -8.94 -0.10
CA LEU A 70 9.91 -10.25 -0.52
C LEU A 70 9.80 -11.21 0.68
N MET A 71 10.78 -11.22 1.57
CA MET A 71 10.76 -11.99 2.82
C MET A 71 9.51 -11.66 3.64
N GLN A 72 9.18 -10.37 3.83
CA GLN A 72 7.98 -9.96 4.54
C GLN A 72 6.69 -10.47 3.87
N VAL A 73 6.63 -10.44 2.53
CA VAL A 73 5.50 -11.03 1.80
C VAL A 73 5.38 -12.53 2.08
N LEU A 74 6.50 -13.25 2.04
CA LEU A 74 6.52 -14.70 2.31
C LEU A 74 6.11 -15.00 3.75
N PHE A 75 6.55 -14.21 4.74
CA PHE A 75 6.11 -14.37 6.13
C PHE A 75 4.59 -14.22 6.26
N HIS A 76 4.02 -13.16 5.71
CA HIS A 76 2.58 -12.94 5.76
C HIS A 76 1.78 -14.06 5.08
N THR A 77 2.27 -14.56 3.96
CA THR A 77 1.59 -15.66 3.24
C THR A 77 1.76 -17.00 3.93
N ASP A 78 2.88 -17.24 4.60
CA ASP A 78 3.08 -18.48 5.36
C ASP A 78 2.22 -18.54 6.63
N ILE A 79 1.98 -17.40 7.30
CA ILE A 79 1.02 -17.30 8.40
C ILE A 79 -0.38 -17.72 7.93
N GLU A 80 -0.83 -17.22 6.78
CA GLU A 80 -2.15 -17.55 6.21
C GLU A 80 -2.23 -18.99 5.68
N ARG A 81 -1.14 -19.52 5.15
CA ARG A 81 -1.04 -20.94 4.77
C ARG A 81 -1.20 -21.86 5.99
N GLU A 82 -0.58 -21.52 7.12
CA GLU A 82 -0.75 -22.26 8.38
C GLU A 82 -2.19 -22.20 8.90
N ALA A 83 -2.86 -21.07 8.71
CA ALA A 83 -4.26 -20.90 9.05
C ALA A 83 -5.24 -21.59 8.06
N GLY A 84 -4.73 -22.06 6.91
CA GLY A 84 -5.52 -22.73 5.88
C GLY A 84 -6.37 -21.78 5.03
N HIS A 85 -5.99 -20.51 4.91
CA HIS A 85 -6.73 -19.52 4.14
C HIS A 85 -6.20 -19.38 2.70
N PHE A 86 -4.93 -19.07 2.52
CA PHE A 86 -4.26 -18.92 1.23
C PHE A 86 -2.74 -19.03 1.38
N ASP A 87 -2.03 -19.25 0.28
CA ASP A 87 -0.58 -19.29 0.22
C ASP A 87 0.00 -18.29 -0.81
N ILE A 88 1.32 -18.37 -1.04
CA ILE A 88 2.02 -17.49 -1.98
C ILE A 88 1.57 -17.71 -3.43
N ASP A 89 1.20 -18.93 -3.80
CA ASP A 89 0.74 -19.24 -5.15
C ASP A 89 -0.65 -18.60 -5.40
N ASP A 90 -1.53 -18.59 -4.39
CA ASP A 90 -2.81 -17.89 -4.45
C ASP A 90 -2.63 -16.37 -4.61
N VAL A 91 -1.68 -15.80 -3.88
CA VAL A 91 -1.34 -14.36 -4.00
C VAL A 91 -0.81 -14.03 -5.38
N ALA A 92 0.07 -14.88 -5.91
CA ALA A 92 0.62 -14.72 -7.26
C ALA A 92 -0.47 -14.86 -8.34
N ASP A 93 -1.33 -15.88 -8.23
CA ASP A 93 -2.45 -16.10 -9.15
C ASP A 93 -3.41 -14.91 -9.18
N ALA A 94 -3.82 -14.42 -8.00
CA ALA A 94 -4.69 -13.25 -7.88
C ALA A 94 -4.05 -12.00 -8.50
N ALA A 95 -2.75 -11.79 -8.28
CA ALA A 95 -2.02 -10.66 -8.88
C ALA A 95 -1.93 -10.79 -10.39
N CYS A 96 -1.62 -11.98 -10.93
CA CYS A 96 -1.56 -12.25 -12.36
C CYS A 96 -2.92 -12.04 -13.04
N LYS A 97 -4.00 -12.60 -12.51
CA LYS A 97 -5.36 -12.43 -13.02
C LYS A 97 -5.75 -10.96 -13.08
N LYS A 98 -5.46 -10.21 -12.01
CA LYS A 98 -5.68 -8.77 -11.96
C LYS A 98 -4.90 -8.01 -13.04
N LEU A 99 -3.62 -8.31 -13.22
CA LEU A 99 -2.78 -7.67 -14.22
C LEU A 99 -3.26 -8.00 -15.65
N VAL A 100 -3.56 -9.25 -15.95
CA VAL A 100 -4.11 -9.68 -17.25
C VAL A 100 -5.44 -8.96 -17.53
N TYR A 101 -6.33 -8.91 -16.53
CA TYR A 101 -7.62 -8.23 -16.67
C TYR A 101 -7.46 -6.73 -16.97
N ARG A 102 -6.53 -6.04 -16.28
CA ARG A 102 -6.33 -4.58 -16.39
C ARG A 102 -5.47 -4.15 -17.59
N HIS A 103 -4.92 -5.08 -18.36
CA HIS A 103 -4.15 -4.78 -19.56
C HIS A 103 -4.80 -5.39 -20.83
N PRO A 104 -6.06 -5.04 -21.13
CA PRO A 104 -6.75 -5.59 -22.29
C PRO A 104 -6.01 -5.29 -23.61
N HIS A 105 -5.39 -4.11 -23.73
CA HIS A 105 -4.58 -3.72 -24.89
C HIS A 105 -3.37 -4.64 -25.15
N VAL A 106 -2.93 -5.40 -24.18
CA VAL A 106 -1.86 -6.39 -24.31
C VAL A 106 -2.42 -7.79 -24.57
N PHE A 107 -3.39 -8.20 -23.77
CA PHE A 107 -3.88 -9.58 -23.74
C PHE A 107 -5.16 -9.83 -24.57
N ARG A 108 -5.89 -8.75 -24.93
CA ARG A 108 -7.13 -8.78 -25.70
C ARG A 108 -7.07 -7.74 -26.83
N ARG A 109 -6.13 -7.92 -27.73
CA ARG A 109 -5.85 -6.97 -28.83
C ARG A 109 -7.01 -6.79 -29.83
N ASP A 110 -8.00 -7.67 -29.77
CA ASP A 110 -9.19 -7.64 -30.61
C ASP A 110 -10.26 -6.66 -30.07
N GLU A 111 -10.02 -6.04 -28.90
CA GLU A 111 -10.88 -5.05 -28.26
C GLU A 111 -10.21 -3.64 -28.30
N PRO A 112 -10.21 -2.93 -29.43
CA PRO A 112 -9.50 -1.65 -29.57
C PRO A 112 -10.03 -0.53 -28.68
N ASP A 113 -11.30 -0.62 -28.24
CA ASP A 113 -11.98 0.35 -27.37
C ASP A 113 -11.97 -0.06 -25.89
N ALA A 114 -10.99 -0.87 -25.47
CA ALA A 114 -10.89 -1.30 -24.10
C ALA A 114 -10.71 -0.09 -23.15
N PRO A 115 -11.44 -0.05 -22.01
CA PRO A 115 -11.36 1.03 -21.05
C PRO A 115 -9.94 1.20 -20.48
N ASP A 116 -9.64 2.42 -20.01
CA ASP A 116 -8.39 2.71 -19.34
C ASP A 116 -8.25 1.96 -18.00
N TRP A 117 -7.02 1.96 -17.47
CA TRP A 117 -6.67 1.27 -16.23
C TRP A 117 -7.55 1.63 -15.02
N ASP A 118 -7.87 2.91 -14.87
CA ASP A 118 -8.66 3.39 -13.73
C ASP A 118 -10.11 2.92 -13.83
N THR A 119 -10.68 2.96 -15.02
CA THR A 119 -12.02 2.43 -15.30
C THR A 119 -12.09 0.93 -15.04
N MET A 120 -11.08 0.17 -15.51
CA MET A 120 -11.00 -1.28 -15.25
C MET A 120 -10.89 -1.58 -13.76
N LYS A 121 -10.10 -0.81 -13.03
CA LYS A 121 -9.95 -0.94 -11.58
C LYS A 121 -11.23 -0.60 -10.81
N GLN A 122 -11.99 0.39 -11.25
CA GLN A 122 -13.28 0.74 -10.66
C GLN A 122 -14.31 -0.37 -10.88
N ARG A 123 -14.36 -0.92 -12.11
CA ARG A 123 -15.24 -2.04 -12.45
C ARG A 123 -14.95 -3.28 -11.61
N GLU A 124 -13.68 -3.66 -11.50
CA GLU A 124 -13.25 -4.81 -10.67
C GLU A 124 -13.67 -4.65 -9.19
N ARG A 125 -13.64 -3.42 -8.68
CA ARG A 125 -14.03 -3.10 -7.30
C ARG A 125 -15.52 -2.81 -7.11
N ALA A 126 -16.32 -2.92 -8.17
CA ALA A 126 -17.73 -2.54 -8.19
C ALA A 126 -17.99 -1.12 -7.65
N GLN A 127 -17.03 -0.20 -7.85
CA GLN A 127 -17.16 1.19 -7.42
C GLN A 127 -18.03 1.95 -8.41
N THR A 128 -19.18 2.44 -7.96
CA THR A 128 -20.15 3.14 -8.80
C THR A 128 -20.19 4.65 -8.55
N THR A 129 -19.66 5.09 -7.41
CA THR A 129 -19.68 6.50 -7.01
C THR A 129 -18.27 7.03 -6.73
N THR A 130 -18.11 8.36 -6.85
CA THR A 130 -16.87 9.06 -6.48
C THR A 130 -16.58 8.91 -4.99
N ALA A 131 -17.58 8.93 -4.14
CA ALA A 131 -17.45 8.73 -2.71
C ALA A 131 -16.83 7.38 -2.39
N GLU A 132 -17.36 6.29 -2.98
CA GLU A 132 -16.78 4.94 -2.84
C GLU A 132 -15.34 4.88 -3.36
N ALA A 133 -15.05 5.56 -4.47
CA ALA A 133 -13.70 5.63 -5.00
C ALA A 133 -12.75 6.35 -4.03
N MET A 134 -13.17 7.46 -3.39
CA MET A 134 -12.37 8.18 -2.39
C MET A 134 -12.23 7.37 -1.10
N ASP A 135 -13.29 6.74 -0.62
CA ASP A 135 -13.25 5.89 0.58
C ASP A 135 -12.37 4.65 0.42
N SER A 136 -12.16 4.19 -0.82
CA SER A 136 -11.26 3.08 -1.13
C SER A 136 -9.76 3.40 -0.97
N VAL A 137 -9.41 4.67 -0.73
CA VAL A 137 -8.03 5.07 -0.46
C VAL A 137 -7.64 4.60 0.93
N ALA A 138 -6.59 3.78 1.01
CA ALA A 138 -6.16 3.17 2.28
C ALA A 138 -5.92 4.24 3.36
N ARG A 139 -6.54 4.04 4.52
CA ARG A 139 -6.46 4.98 5.65
C ARG A 139 -5.09 4.96 6.34
N SER A 140 -4.33 3.89 6.14
CA SER A 140 -2.98 3.70 6.69
C SER A 140 -1.87 4.35 5.86
N LEU A 141 -2.18 4.93 4.70
CA LEU A 141 -1.19 5.67 3.94
C LEU A 141 -0.71 6.89 4.73
N PRO A 142 0.56 7.30 4.56
CA PRO A 142 1.04 8.59 5.03
C PRO A 142 0.07 9.70 4.60
N ALA A 143 -0.19 10.64 5.49
CA ALA A 143 -1.27 11.61 5.33
C ALA A 143 -1.20 12.39 4.01
N LEU A 144 0.02 12.76 3.55
CA LEU A 144 0.27 13.40 2.27
C LEU A 144 -0.16 12.56 1.08
N TRP A 145 0.31 11.35 1.03
CA TRP A 145 -0.02 10.44 -0.07
C TRP A 145 -1.51 10.11 -0.11
N ARG A 146 -2.12 10.01 1.06
CA ARG A 146 -3.56 9.80 1.15
C ARG A 146 -4.32 11.02 0.61
N CYS A 147 -3.91 12.22 0.98
CA CYS A 147 -4.51 13.46 0.53
C CYS A 147 -4.37 13.62 -0.99
N ASP A 148 -3.18 13.46 -1.53
CA ASP A 148 -2.93 13.49 -2.98
C ASP A 148 -3.83 12.51 -3.74
N LYS A 149 -3.92 11.25 -3.28
CA LYS A 149 -4.78 10.24 -3.91
C LYS A 149 -6.27 10.58 -3.83
N ILE A 150 -6.74 11.20 -2.75
CA ILE A 150 -8.14 11.63 -2.61
C ILE A 150 -8.40 12.80 -3.54
N GLN A 151 -7.51 13.79 -3.57
CA GLN A 151 -7.63 14.95 -4.46
C GLN A 151 -7.61 14.55 -5.93
N ALA A 152 -6.70 13.67 -6.34
CA ALA A 152 -6.65 13.16 -7.71
C ALA A 152 -7.96 12.46 -8.13
N LYS A 153 -8.66 11.82 -7.20
CA LYS A 153 -9.98 11.22 -7.46
C LYS A 153 -11.10 12.27 -7.52
N ALA A 154 -11.05 13.30 -6.67
CA ALA A 154 -12.00 14.39 -6.68
C ALA A 154 -11.87 15.24 -7.95
N ALA A 155 -10.64 15.50 -8.40
CA ALA A 155 -10.37 16.26 -9.63
C ALA A 155 -11.02 15.61 -10.88
N LYS A 156 -11.08 14.28 -10.94
CA LYS A 156 -11.76 13.54 -12.03
C LYS A 156 -13.26 13.82 -12.14
N THR A 157 -13.87 14.36 -11.10
CA THR A 157 -15.29 14.77 -11.08
C THR A 157 -15.48 16.27 -11.20
N GLY A 158 -14.41 16.99 -11.55
CA GLY A 158 -14.44 18.47 -11.68
C GLY A 158 -14.29 19.20 -10.35
N PHE A 159 -14.03 18.49 -9.24
CA PHE A 159 -13.71 19.12 -7.96
C PHE A 159 -12.22 19.42 -7.90
N GLU A 160 -11.83 20.54 -8.49
CA GLU A 160 -10.45 21.00 -8.58
C GLU A 160 -10.39 22.50 -8.25
N TRP A 161 -9.25 22.93 -7.71
CA TRP A 161 -9.00 24.33 -7.47
C TRP A 161 -8.74 25.06 -8.80
N PRO A 162 -9.38 26.20 -9.07
CA PRO A 162 -9.17 26.93 -10.31
C PRO A 162 -7.72 27.43 -10.47
N ASP A 163 -7.07 27.74 -9.35
CA ASP A 163 -5.67 28.14 -9.27
C ASP A 163 -5.08 27.97 -7.85
N VAL A 164 -3.80 28.27 -7.71
CA VAL A 164 -3.08 28.20 -6.43
C VAL A 164 -3.60 29.23 -5.40
N HIS A 165 -4.12 30.37 -5.85
CA HIS A 165 -4.61 31.41 -4.95
C HIS A 165 -5.90 30.95 -4.26
N ALA A 166 -6.82 30.32 -4.99
CA ALA A 166 -8.02 29.73 -4.39
C ALA A 166 -7.70 28.65 -3.36
N ALA A 167 -6.65 27.86 -3.60
CA ALA A 167 -6.18 26.88 -2.61
C ALA A 167 -5.59 27.56 -1.35
N LEU A 168 -4.81 28.65 -1.52
CA LEU A 168 -4.26 29.43 -0.42
C LEU A 168 -5.35 30.14 0.40
N ASP A 169 -6.35 30.72 -0.27
CA ASP A 169 -7.50 31.35 0.40
C ASP A 169 -8.23 30.34 1.31
N LYS A 170 -8.34 29.09 0.89
CA LYS A 170 -8.94 28.05 1.71
C LYS A 170 -8.05 27.65 2.90
N VAL A 171 -6.74 27.64 2.76
CA VAL A 171 -5.82 27.43 3.88
C VAL A 171 -5.96 28.54 4.92
N ASP A 172 -6.09 29.79 4.49
CA ASP A 172 -6.29 30.92 5.38
C ASP A 172 -7.66 30.87 6.09
N GLU A 173 -8.71 30.44 5.40
CA GLU A 173 -10.04 30.21 5.97
C GLU A 173 -9.98 29.16 7.08
N GLU A 174 -9.44 27.96 6.80
CA GLU A 174 -9.30 26.86 7.76
C GLU A 174 -8.42 27.27 8.97
N THR A 175 -7.37 28.05 8.72
CA THR A 175 -6.52 28.58 9.80
C THR A 175 -7.28 29.52 10.72
N ARG A 176 -8.16 30.37 10.17
CA ARG A 176 -9.02 31.26 10.96
C ARG A 176 -10.05 30.50 11.79
N GLU A 177 -10.68 29.49 11.19
CA GLU A 177 -11.65 28.62 11.88
C GLU A 177 -10.98 27.86 13.03
N LEU A 178 -9.80 27.30 12.81
CA LEU A 178 -9.03 26.64 13.86
C LEU A 178 -8.71 27.58 15.03
N ARG A 179 -8.26 28.82 14.74
CA ARG A 179 -7.99 29.81 15.77
C ARG A 179 -9.24 30.17 16.56
N ALA A 180 -10.38 30.30 15.89
CA ALA A 180 -11.66 30.59 16.54
C ALA A 180 -12.10 29.43 17.44
N ALA A 181 -11.98 28.19 16.97
CA ALA A 181 -12.28 26.99 17.76
C ALA A 181 -11.40 26.86 19.02
N VAL A 182 -10.10 27.13 18.87
CA VAL A 182 -9.17 27.15 20.00
C VAL A 182 -9.57 28.25 21.01
N ALA A 183 -9.91 29.46 20.55
CA ALA A 183 -10.31 30.57 21.40
C ALA A 183 -11.64 30.31 22.13
N SER A 184 -12.56 29.58 21.54
CA SER A 184 -13.84 29.19 22.16
C SER A 184 -13.74 27.98 23.09
N GLY A 185 -12.59 27.32 23.15
CA GLY A 185 -12.39 26.09 23.93
C GLY A 185 -13.08 24.85 23.35
N ASP A 186 -13.51 24.92 22.10
CA ASP A 186 -14.11 23.79 21.38
C ASP A 186 -13.01 22.80 20.92
N THR A 187 -12.67 21.87 21.83
CA THR A 187 -11.63 20.87 21.59
C THR A 187 -12.01 19.88 20.49
N ALA A 188 -13.29 19.60 20.29
CA ALA A 188 -13.75 18.66 19.25
C ALA A 188 -13.54 19.25 17.85
N VAL A 189 -13.92 20.50 17.64
CA VAL A 189 -13.71 21.21 16.37
C VAL A 189 -12.23 21.48 16.16
N SER A 190 -11.49 21.91 17.18
CA SER A 190 -10.02 22.09 17.11
C SER A 190 -9.31 20.83 16.71
N TYR A 191 -9.72 19.66 17.24
CA TYR A 191 -9.12 18.37 16.91
C TYR A 191 -9.44 17.93 15.49
N THR A 192 -10.66 18.11 15.02
CA THR A 192 -11.06 17.76 13.64
C THR A 192 -10.37 18.66 12.61
N HIS A 193 -10.20 19.95 12.89
CA HIS A 193 -9.46 20.88 12.03
C HIS A 193 -7.97 20.59 12.02
N LEU A 194 -7.35 20.30 13.18
CA LEU A 194 -5.95 19.88 13.25
C LEU A 194 -5.71 18.59 12.46
N ARG A 195 -6.60 17.63 12.60
CA ARG A 195 -6.50 16.36 11.86
C ARG A 195 -6.74 16.55 10.35
N ALA A 196 -7.62 17.43 9.95
CA ALA A 196 -7.80 17.84 8.56
C ALA A 196 -6.57 18.60 8.03
N HIS A 197 -5.91 19.40 8.89
CA HIS A 197 -4.64 20.08 8.59
C HIS A 197 -3.43 19.14 8.56
N GLU A 198 -3.36 18.12 9.41
CA GLU A 198 -2.33 17.09 9.30
C GLU A 198 -2.42 16.36 7.96
N THR A 199 -3.64 16.11 7.47
CA THR A 199 -3.86 15.59 6.12
C THR A 199 -3.56 16.61 5.02
N ARG A 200 -3.54 17.93 5.30
CA ARG A 200 -3.28 19.02 4.33
C ARG A 200 -1.89 19.65 4.46
N ARG A 201 -1.23 19.58 5.64
CA ARG A 201 0.15 20.06 5.85
C ARG A 201 1.20 19.21 5.16
N HIS A 202 0.75 18.15 4.63
CA HIS A 202 1.57 17.19 3.95
C HIS A 202 1.30 17.19 2.42
N LEU A 203 0.80 18.25 1.86
CA LEU A 203 0.79 18.59 0.43
C LEU A 203 1.99 19.43 0.06
#